data_d33b7a43ba10f8d7d8f4fdad508ca8b5
#
_entry.id   d33b7a43ba10f8d7d8f4fdad508ca8b5
#
_cell.length_a   1.000
_cell.length_b   1.000
_cell.length_c   1.000
_cell.angle_alpha   90.00
_cell.angle_beta   90.00
_cell.angle_gamma   90.00
#
_symmetry.space_group_name_H-M   'P 1'
#
loop_
_entity.id
_entity.type
_entity.pdbx_description
1 polymer ?
#
loop_
_entity_poly.entity_id
_entity_poly.type
_entity_poly.pdbx_seq_one_letter_code
_entity_poly.pdbx_strand_id
1 'polypeptide(L)'
;MNTNQLDPIGQAILDFTKSKKPFDIIVEADLCDDDIIPIETLFRNFNEMPLMEQKAMQLCKGKILDVGACAGPHSRYLSDSGFKVTAIDISPGAVLYLNEIGINAHQADFFNFQPKEQYDTILMLMNGIGMAGTIANLEKTLLKASSLLKPGGQILCDSSDVKFLYEEEDGSFWMDLNANYYGEFKFKMKYKKIEGPWFDWLYVDYDKLHKAAVKCGFKSNKIEEQEHHYLAQLILA
;
A
#
# COMPACT_ATOMS: atom_id res chain seq x y z
N MET A 1 26.32 0.76 8.25
CA MET A 1 25.57 -0.51 8.31
C MET A 1 25.17 -0.85 6.88
N ASN A 2 25.34 -2.10 6.45
CA ASN A 2 25.06 -2.51 5.09
C ASN A 2 23.53 -2.52 4.89
N THR A 3 22.95 -1.51 4.27
CA THR A 3 21.50 -1.30 4.09
C THR A 3 20.81 -2.47 3.37
N ASN A 4 21.55 -3.27 2.60
CA ASN A 4 21.05 -4.45 1.89
C ASN A 4 20.66 -5.62 2.83
N GLN A 5 21.06 -5.60 4.09
CA GLN A 5 20.81 -6.70 5.02
C GLN A 5 19.40 -6.63 5.67
N LEU A 6 18.69 -5.51 5.51
CA LEU A 6 17.38 -5.25 6.11
C LEU A 6 16.27 -4.98 5.07
N ASP A 7 16.49 -5.33 3.80
CA ASP A 7 15.56 -5.12 2.69
C ASP A 7 15.14 -6.47 2.07
N PRO A 8 14.30 -7.26 2.74
CA PRO A 8 13.86 -8.56 2.22
C PRO A 8 13.06 -8.43 0.92
N ILE A 9 12.21 -7.43 0.77
CA ILE A 9 11.43 -7.20 -0.45
C ILE A 9 12.33 -6.85 -1.61
N GLY A 10 13.21 -5.87 -1.44
CA GLY A 10 14.11 -5.46 -2.52
C GLY A 10 15.04 -6.58 -2.95
N GLN A 11 15.54 -7.38 -2.01
CA GLN A 11 16.37 -8.55 -2.36
C GLN A 11 15.55 -9.61 -3.12
N ALA A 12 14.30 -9.86 -2.71
CA ALA A 12 13.42 -10.79 -3.42
C ALA A 12 13.18 -10.35 -4.87
N ILE A 13 12.89 -9.06 -5.09
CA ILE A 13 12.71 -8.46 -6.41
C ILE A 13 13.98 -8.66 -7.25
N LEU A 14 15.15 -8.28 -6.73
CA LEU A 14 16.42 -8.39 -7.47
C LEU A 14 16.82 -9.83 -7.77
N ASP A 15 16.55 -10.77 -6.87
CA ASP A 15 16.83 -12.19 -7.11
C ASP A 15 15.89 -12.78 -8.18
N PHE A 16 14.61 -12.45 -8.11
CA PHE A 16 13.62 -12.92 -9.08
C PHE A 16 13.89 -12.40 -10.48
N THR A 17 14.31 -11.15 -10.63
CA THR A 17 14.65 -10.58 -11.94
C THR A 17 15.83 -11.30 -12.58
N LYS A 18 16.81 -11.76 -11.80
CA LYS A 18 18.01 -12.47 -12.27
C LYS A 18 17.78 -13.94 -12.57
N SER A 19 17.07 -14.64 -11.68
CA SER A 19 16.98 -16.10 -11.73
C SER A 19 15.65 -16.63 -12.25
N LYS A 20 14.59 -15.83 -12.21
CA LYS A 20 13.20 -16.22 -12.46
C LYS A 20 12.72 -17.39 -11.59
N LYS A 21 13.44 -17.69 -10.50
CA LYS A 21 13.03 -18.71 -9.55
C LYS A 21 12.16 -18.07 -8.48
N PRO A 22 10.94 -18.54 -8.29
CA PRO A 22 10.08 -18.02 -7.23
C PRO A 22 10.63 -18.41 -5.85
N PHE A 23 10.72 -17.42 -4.99
CA PHE A 23 10.91 -17.58 -3.57
C PHE A 23 10.00 -16.59 -2.89
N ASP A 24 9.11 -17.10 -2.06
CA ASP A 24 8.10 -16.30 -1.43
C ASP A 24 8.68 -15.40 -0.33
N ILE A 25 8.01 -14.29 -0.11
CA ILE A 25 8.27 -13.38 1.00
C ILE A 25 7.34 -13.79 2.14
N ILE A 26 7.90 -14.11 3.30
CA ILE A 26 7.13 -14.42 4.49
C ILE A 26 6.81 -13.13 5.21
N VAL A 27 5.54 -12.96 5.57
CA VAL A 27 5.04 -11.84 6.38
C VAL A 27 4.67 -12.40 7.76
N GLU A 28 5.60 -12.29 8.69
CA GLU A 28 5.37 -12.68 10.09
C GLU A 28 4.47 -11.63 10.75
N ALA A 29 3.43 -12.08 11.43
CA ALA A 29 2.45 -11.25 12.12
C ALA A 29 2.51 -11.44 13.64
N ASP A 30 2.11 -10.41 14.40
CA ASP A 30 2.07 -10.48 15.87
C ASP A 30 0.76 -11.02 16.43
N LEU A 31 -0.35 -10.90 15.67
CA LEU A 31 -1.70 -11.21 16.14
C LEU A 31 -2.44 -12.29 15.34
N CYS A 32 -1.87 -12.77 14.24
CA CYS A 32 -2.48 -13.80 13.40
C CYS A 32 -1.39 -14.73 12.84
N ASP A 33 -1.79 -15.74 12.09
CA ASP A 33 -0.86 -16.63 11.40
C ASP A 33 0.00 -15.87 10.39
N ASP A 34 1.22 -16.35 10.17
CA ASP A 34 2.12 -15.82 9.16
C ASP A 34 1.49 -15.95 7.77
N ASP A 35 1.67 -14.93 6.94
CA ASP A 35 1.21 -14.91 5.55
C ASP A 35 2.39 -14.99 4.58
N ILE A 36 2.08 -15.24 3.32
CA ILE A 36 3.06 -15.36 2.25
C ILE A 36 2.68 -14.43 1.11
N ILE A 37 3.64 -13.62 0.67
CA ILE A 37 3.52 -12.89 -0.60
C ILE A 37 4.29 -13.66 -1.67
N PRO A 38 3.60 -14.35 -2.60
CA PRO A 38 4.25 -14.95 -3.76
C PRO A 38 4.95 -13.87 -4.56
N ILE A 39 6.23 -14.06 -4.87
CA ILE A 39 7.00 -13.01 -5.54
C ILE A 39 6.39 -12.59 -6.89
N GLU A 40 5.75 -13.51 -7.60
CA GLU A 40 5.07 -13.26 -8.87
C GLU A 40 3.96 -12.22 -8.75
N THR A 41 3.31 -12.14 -7.59
CA THR A 41 2.26 -11.13 -7.31
C THR A 41 2.79 -9.70 -7.50
N LEU A 42 4.06 -9.47 -7.17
CA LEU A 42 4.69 -8.16 -7.33
C LEU A 42 5.02 -7.82 -8.79
N PHE A 43 5.00 -8.80 -9.70
CA PHE A 43 5.34 -8.65 -11.13
C PHE A 43 4.16 -8.85 -12.07
N ARG A 44 2.95 -9.03 -11.52
CA ARG A 44 1.72 -9.29 -12.30
C ARG A 44 1.44 -8.17 -13.30
N ASN A 45 0.88 -8.54 -14.46
CA ASN A 45 0.38 -7.57 -15.43
C ASN A 45 -1.08 -7.16 -15.10
N PHE A 46 -1.62 -6.19 -15.83
CA PHE A 46 -2.97 -5.65 -15.59
C PHE A 46 -4.07 -6.72 -15.55
N ASN A 47 -4.04 -7.72 -16.43
CA ASN A 47 -5.08 -8.76 -16.49
C ASN A 47 -4.99 -9.74 -15.31
N GLU A 48 -3.85 -9.81 -14.64
CA GLU A 48 -3.60 -10.64 -13.47
C GLU A 48 -3.91 -9.89 -12.16
N MET A 49 -4.14 -8.57 -12.23
CA MET A 49 -4.51 -7.78 -11.07
C MET A 49 -5.94 -8.13 -10.62
N PRO A 50 -6.24 -8.12 -9.31
CA PRO A 50 -7.60 -8.14 -8.81
C PRO A 50 -8.46 -7.03 -9.42
N LEU A 51 -9.78 -7.26 -9.54
CA LEU A 51 -10.71 -6.32 -10.15
C LEU A 51 -10.67 -4.92 -9.50
N MET A 52 -10.47 -4.86 -8.18
CA MET A 52 -10.33 -3.57 -7.46
C MET A 52 -9.13 -2.76 -7.94
N GLU A 53 -7.97 -3.42 -8.13
CA GLU A 53 -6.78 -2.75 -8.65
C GLU A 53 -6.99 -2.31 -10.10
N GLN A 54 -7.61 -3.16 -10.94
CA GLN A 54 -7.94 -2.78 -12.31
C GLN A 54 -8.87 -1.56 -12.34
N LYS A 55 -9.87 -1.48 -11.45
CA LYS A 55 -10.74 -0.29 -11.30
C LYS A 55 -9.95 0.94 -10.86
N ALA A 56 -9.03 0.79 -9.89
CA ALA A 56 -8.16 1.88 -9.48
C ALA A 56 -7.32 2.41 -10.65
N MET A 57 -6.74 1.52 -11.48
CA MET A 57 -6.01 1.92 -12.69
C MET A 57 -6.87 2.73 -13.66
N GLN A 58 -8.11 2.31 -13.88
CA GLN A 58 -9.06 2.99 -14.77
C GLN A 58 -9.50 4.38 -14.25
N LEU A 59 -9.47 4.59 -12.93
CA LEU A 59 -9.81 5.87 -12.28
C LEU A 59 -8.63 6.84 -12.20
N CYS A 60 -7.42 6.40 -12.52
CA CYS A 60 -6.23 7.25 -12.53
C CYS A 60 -6.38 8.40 -13.53
N LYS A 61 -5.90 9.58 -13.13
CA LYS A 61 -5.89 10.78 -13.98
C LYS A 61 -4.65 11.63 -13.74
N GLY A 62 -4.21 12.32 -14.79
CA GLY A 62 -3.14 13.32 -14.72
C GLY A 62 -1.80 12.75 -14.29
N LYS A 63 -1.10 13.48 -13.43
CA LYS A 63 0.19 13.08 -12.86
C LYS A 63 -0.01 12.19 -11.63
N ILE A 64 0.66 11.06 -11.58
CA ILE A 64 0.42 10.00 -10.60
C ILE A 64 1.63 9.85 -9.67
N LEU A 65 1.34 9.72 -8.37
CA LEU A 65 2.28 9.25 -7.35
C LEU A 65 1.86 7.85 -6.92
N ASP A 66 2.73 6.86 -7.12
CA ASP A 66 2.56 5.49 -6.66
C ASP A 66 3.39 5.30 -5.39
N VAL A 67 2.71 5.05 -4.26
CA VAL A 67 3.31 5.01 -2.93
C VAL A 67 3.45 3.57 -2.47
N GLY A 68 4.69 3.15 -2.15
CA GLY A 68 4.99 1.76 -1.85
C GLY A 68 4.97 0.90 -3.12
N ALA A 69 5.56 1.42 -4.20
CA ALA A 69 5.42 0.85 -5.54
C ALA A 69 6.00 -0.56 -5.71
N CYS A 70 6.87 -1.01 -4.83
CA CYS A 70 7.46 -2.35 -4.83
C CYS A 70 8.14 -2.69 -6.18
N ALA A 71 7.74 -3.78 -6.86
CA ALA A 71 8.22 -4.10 -8.22
C ALA A 71 7.44 -3.36 -9.33
N GLY A 72 6.50 -2.49 -8.97
CA GLY A 72 5.86 -1.53 -9.87
C GLY A 72 4.83 -2.07 -10.84
N PRO A 73 3.99 -3.06 -10.50
CA PRO A 73 2.94 -3.52 -11.41
C PRO A 73 2.00 -2.39 -11.83
N HIS A 74 1.59 -1.53 -10.92
CA HIS A 74 0.73 -0.37 -11.18
C HIS A 74 1.48 0.73 -11.94
N SER A 75 2.67 1.12 -11.45
CA SER A 75 3.52 2.13 -12.09
C SER A 75 3.82 1.81 -13.53
N ARG A 76 4.16 0.54 -13.84
CA ARG A 76 4.47 0.08 -15.18
C ARG A 76 3.26 0.18 -16.10
N TYR A 77 2.11 -0.39 -15.68
CA TYR A 77 0.89 -0.32 -16.47
C TYR A 77 0.49 1.13 -16.80
N LEU A 78 0.54 2.03 -15.81
CA LEU A 78 0.18 3.43 -15.99
C LEU A 78 1.19 4.18 -16.87
N SER A 79 2.48 3.90 -16.72
CA SER A 79 3.53 4.47 -17.59
C SER A 79 3.36 4.01 -19.04
N ASP A 80 3.11 2.72 -19.27
CA ASP A 80 2.85 2.15 -20.60
C ASP A 80 1.56 2.70 -21.21
N SER A 81 0.59 3.10 -20.37
CA SER A 81 -0.65 3.78 -20.77
C SER A 81 -0.49 5.29 -21.02
N GLY A 82 0.74 5.81 -20.93
CA GLY A 82 1.07 7.22 -21.23
C GLY A 82 0.92 8.20 -20.07
N PHE A 83 0.68 7.73 -18.84
CA PHE A 83 0.64 8.60 -17.67
C PHE A 83 2.05 9.00 -17.22
N LYS A 84 2.16 10.20 -16.63
CA LYS A 84 3.38 10.61 -15.94
C LYS A 84 3.37 10.08 -14.52
N VAL A 85 4.12 9.01 -14.27
CA VAL A 85 4.21 8.33 -12.98
C VAL A 85 5.49 8.71 -12.25
N THR A 86 5.37 8.96 -10.96
CA THR A 86 6.46 8.98 -10.00
C THR A 86 6.19 7.89 -8.97
N ALA A 87 7.13 7.00 -8.77
CA ALA A 87 7.07 5.94 -7.76
C ALA A 87 7.93 6.30 -6.55
N ILE A 88 7.45 5.99 -5.35
CA ILE A 88 8.28 6.04 -4.14
C ILE A 88 8.20 4.71 -3.39
N ASP A 89 9.32 4.31 -2.83
CA ASP A 89 9.42 3.15 -1.95
C ASP A 89 10.54 3.35 -0.93
N ILE A 90 10.43 2.73 0.23
CA ILE A 90 11.49 2.72 1.25
C ILE A 90 12.58 1.69 0.90
N SER A 91 12.26 0.67 0.12
CA SER A 91 13.16 -0.41 -0.31
C SER A 91 14.14 0.09 -1.38
N PRO A 92 15.44 0.12 -1.09
CA PRO A 92 16.44 0.48 -2.10
C PRO A 92 16.49 -0.51 -3.26
N GLY A 93 16.23 -1.80 -3.03
CA GLY A 93 16.20 -2.81 -4.07
C GLY A 93 15.02 -2.66 -5.02
N ALA A 94 13.82 -2.31 -4.49
CA ALA A 94 12.65 -1.98 -5.30
C ALA A 94 12.93 -0.76 -6.19
N VAL A 95 13.44 0.32 -5.60
CA VAL A 95 13.76 1.56 -6.34
C VAL A 95 14.83 1.33 -7.42
N LEU A 96 15.84 0.53 -7.13
CA LEU A 96 16.84 0.15 -8.12
C LEU A 96 16.20 -0.53 -9.33
N TYR A 97 15.37 -1.56 -9.07
CA TYR A 97 14.66 -2.27 -10.13
C TYR A 97 13.72 -1.36 -10.94
N LEU A 98 12.93 -0.53 -10.26
CA LEU A 98 12.01 0.40 -10.92
C LEU A 98 12.74 1.34 -11.88
N ASN A 99 13.88 1.89 -11.48
CA ASN A 99 14.70 2.74 -12.34
C ASN A 99 15.32 1.97 -13.50
N GLU A 100 15.74 0.70 -13.29
CA GLU A 100 16.25 -0.17 -14.38
C GLU A 100 15.21 -0.42 -15.48
N ILE A 101 13.91 -0.51 -15.11
CA ILE A 101 12.83 -0.66 -16.08
C ILE A 101 12.26 0.66 -16.61
N GLY A 102 12.89 1.80 -16.29
CA GLY A 102 12.54 3.12 -16.81
C GLY A 102 11.42 3.86 -16.05
N ILE A 103 11.00 3.39 -14.88
CA ILE A 103 10.07 4.10 -14.00
C ILE A 103 10.84 5.16 -13.20
N ASN A 104 10.32 6.40 -13.15
CA ASN A 104 10.88 7.45 -12.31
C ASN A 104 10.62 7.18 -10.83
N ALA A 105 11.55 6.47 -10.18
CA ALA A 105 11.41 6.01 -8.81
C ALA A 105 12.41 6.67 -7.85
N HIS A 106 11.97 6.97 -6.64
CA HIS A 106 12.79 7.58 -5.59
C HIS A 106 12.70 6.75 -4.30
N GLN A 107 13.86 6.50 -3.68
CA GLN A 107 13.89 5.94 -2.33
C GLN A 107 13.48 7.02 -1.34
N ALA A 108 12.28 6.88 -0.79
CA ALA A 108 11.72 7.86 0.12
C ALA A 108 10.70 7.22 1.07
N ASP A 109 10.71 7.69 2.30
CA ASP A 109 9.60 7.56 3.23
C ASP A 109 8.49 8.54 2.83
N PHE A 110 7.25 8.05 2.75
CA PHE A 110 6.09 8.86 2.35
C PHE A 110 5.92 10.14 3.18
N PHE A 111 6.10 10.05 4.48
CA PHE A 111 5.91 11.20 5.39
C PHE A 111 6.97 12.28 5.19
N ASN A 112 8.16 11.90 4.75
CA ASN A 112 9.29 12.78 4.51
C ASN A 112 9.44 13.20 3.04
N PHE A 113 8.64 12.60 2.13
CA PHE A 113 8.71 12.91 0.71
C PHE A 113 8.24 14.34 0.40
N GLN A 114 9.09 15.14 -0.25
CA GLN A 114 8.82 16.53 -0.61
C GLN A 114 9.12 16.76 -2.10
N PRO A 115 8.17 16.46 -2.98
CA PRO A 115 8.34 16.70 -4.42
C PRO A 115 8.23 18.19 -4.75
N LYS A 116 8.76 18.58 -5.91
CA LYS A 116 8.64 19.96 -6.43
C LYS A 116 7.26 20.26 -7.01
N GLU A 117 6.49 19.24 -7.36
CA GLU A 117 5.20 19.35 -8.04
C GLU A 117 4.15 18.50 -7.34
N GLN A 118 2.92 18.95 -7.38
CA GLN A 118 1.76 18.21 -6.87
C GLN A 118 1.24 17.23 -7.92
N TYR A 119 0.45 16.26 -7.44
CA TYR A 119 -0.10 15.15 -8.20
C TYR A 119 -1.61 15.30 -8.39
N ASP A 120 -2.13 14.68 -9.44
CA ASP A 120 -3.57 14.59 -9.71
C ASP A 120 -4.16 13.30 -9.10
N THR A 121 -3.33 12.25 -8.97
CA THR A 121 -3.69 10.97 -8.34
C THR A 121 -2.55 10.48 -7.45
N ILE A 122 -2.88 10.02 -6.24
CA ILE A 122 -2.01 9.24 -5.38
C ILE A 122 -2.58 7.83 -5.28
N LEU A 123 -1.76 6.82 -5.53
CA LEU A 123 -2.08 5.41 -5.34
C LEU A 123 -1.50 4.92 -4.02
N MET A 124 -2.33 4.24 -3.23
CA MET A 124 -1.97 3.52 -2.01
C MET A 124 -2.70 2.17 -2.06
N LEU A 125 -2.24 1.27 -2.94
CA LEU A 125 -2.91 -0.01 -3.22
C LEU A 125 -2.21 -1.19 -2.52
N MET A 126 -2.87 -2.35 -2.48
CA MET A 126 -2.49 -3.54 -1.72
C MET A 126 -2.50 -3.28 -0.21
N ASN A 127 -3.64 -2.79 0.29
CA ASN A 127 -3.79 -2.27 1.66
C ASN A 127 -2.81 -1.12 1.96
N GLY A 128 -2.46 -0.32 0.95
CA GLY A 128 -1.41 0.70 1.05
C GLY A 128 -1.71 1.82 2.03
N ILE A 129 -2.98 2.10 2.34
CA ILE A 129 -3.33 3.05 3.42
C ILE A 129 -2.83 2.57 4.79
N GLY A 130 -2.53 1.28 4.92
CA GLY A 130 -1.98 0.65 6.12
C GLY A 130 -0.63 1.21 6.58
N MET A 131 0.09 1.93 5.70
CA MET A 131 1.30 2.67 6.09
C MET A 131 1.06 3.71 7.20
N ALA A 132 -0.19 4.06 7.49
CA ALA A 132 -0.55 4.86 8.67
C ALA A 132 -0.10 4.20 9.98
N GLY A 133 0.02 2.87 9.99
CA GLY A 133 0.45 2.06 11.13
C GLY A 133 -0.62 1.92 12.20
N THR A 134 -1.24 3.04 12.62
CA THR A 134 -2.28 3.07 13.65
C THR A 134 -3.44 3.96 13.23
N ILE A 135 -4.62 3.74 13.83
CA ILE A 135 -5.81 4.57 13.60
C ILE A 135 -5.56 6.04 14.02
N ALA A 136 -4.76 6.25 15.04
CA ALA A 136 -4.39 7.59 15.51
C ALA A 136 -3.57 8.39 14.48
N ASN A 137 -2.81 7.71 13.62
CA ASN A 137 -2.01 8.32 12.57
C ASN A 137 -2.74 8.48 11.23
N LEU A 138 -3.94 7.93 11.08
CA LEU A 138 -4.68 7.96 9.81
C LEU A 138 -4.91 9.38 9.30
N GLU A 139 -5.37 10.30 10.16
CA GLU A 139 -5.55 11.70 9.79
C GLU A 139 -4.24 12.36 9.36
N LYS A 140 -3.13 12.10 10.05
CA LYS A 140 -1.81 12.59 9.66
C LYS A 140 -1.40 12.09 8.27
N THR A 141 -1.68 10.82 7.96
CA THR A 141 -1.42 10.21 6.65
C THR A 141 -2.24 10.90 5.56
N LEU A 142 -3.53 11.12 5.79
CA LEU A 142 -4.42 11.80 4.84
C LEU A 142 -4.04 13.28 4.64
N LEU A 143 -3.66 14.00 5.70
CA LEU A 143 -3.17 15.39 5.59
C LEU A 143 -1.85 15.46 4.82
N LYS A 144 -0.94 14.49 5.02
CA LYS A 144 0.27 14.39 4.21
C LYS A 144 -0.07 14.17 2.74
N ALA A 145 -0.97 13.25 2.41
CA ALA A 145 -1.44 13.02 1.04
C ALA A 145 -2.09 14.28 0.44
N SER A 146 -2.94 14.97 1.20
CA SER A 146 -3.54 16.25 0.80
C SER A 146 -2.49 17.28 0.37
N SER A 147 -1.40 17.40 1.14
CA SER A 147 -0.31 18.35 0.82
C SER A 147 0.40 18.04 -0.51
N LEU A 148 0.33 16.81 -0.97
CA LEU A 148 0.94 16.34 -2.22
C LEU A 148 -0.02 16.41 -3.43
N LEU A 149 -1.32 16.63 -3.18
CA LEU A 149 -2.35 16.70 -4.21
C LEU A 149 -2.59 18.12 -4.70
N LYS A 150 -2.93 18.26 -5.97
CA LYS A 150 -3.57 19.47 -6.50
C LYS A 150 -5.00 19.59 -5.98
N PRO A 151 -5.60 20.79 -5.95
CA PRO A 151 -7.05 20.94 -5.74
C PRO A 151 -7.83 20.06 -6.71
N GLY A 152 -8.82 19.30 -6.23
CA GLY A 152 -9.56 18.32 -7.02
C GLY A 152 -8.79 17.04 -7.36
N GLY A 153 -7.57 16.88 -6.87
CA GLY A 153 -6.81 15.62 -6.94
C GLY A 153 -7.43 14.52 -6.08
N GLN A 154 -6.96 13.30 -6.25
CA GLN A 154 -7.56 12.13 -5.60
C GLN A 154 -6.52 11.19 -4.99
N ILE A 155 -6.94 10.46 -3.95
CA ILE A 155 -6.28 9.26 -3.48
C ILE A 155 -7.14 8.06 -3.91
N LEU A 156 -6.52 7.04 -4.47
CA LEU A 156 -7.11 5.72 -4.67
C LEU A 156 -6.38 4.78 -3.72
N CYS A 157 -7.10 4.28 -2.73
CA CYS A 157 -6.55 3.38 -1.72
C CYS A 157 -7.52 2.25 -1.43
N ASP A 158 -6.97 1.13 -1.01
CA ASP A 158 -7.75 -0.01 -0.55
C ASP A 158 -7.38 -0.37 0.88
N SER A 159 -8.30 -1.04 1.55
CA SER A 159 -8.09 -1.65 2.86
C SER A 159 -9.10 -2.76 3.08
N SER A 160 -8.96 -3.45 4.21
CA SER A 160 -9.86 -4.52 4.63
C SER A 160 -10.46 -4.22 6.00
N ASP A 161 -11.74 -4.58 6.18
CA ASP A 161 -12.32 -4.70 7.52
C ASP A 161 -11.98 -6.09 8.06
N VAL A 162 -11.00 -6.16 8.94
CA VAL A 162 -10.50 -7.41 9.51
C VAL A 162 -11.27 -7.85 10.76
N LYS A 163 -12.44 -7.29 10.99
CA LYS A 163 -13.29 -7.65 12.13
C LYS A 163 -13.59 -9.14 12.19
N PHE A 164 -13.68 -9.81 11.04
CA PHE A 164 -13.94 -11.25 10.93
C PHE A 164 -12.89 -12.13 11.66
N LEU A 165 -11.66 -11.62 11.86
CA LEU A 165 -10.62 -12.35 12.62
C LEU A 165 -10.95 -12.51 14.10
N TYR A 166 -11.94 -11.78 14.61
CA TYR A 166 -12.39 -11.76 15.99
C TYR A 166 -13.80 -12.35 16.15
N GLU A 167 -14.34 -12.97 15.08
CA GLU A 167 -15.65 -13.61 15.08
C GLU A 167 -15.51 -15.06 15.54
N GLU A 168 -16.29 -15.43 16.55
CA GLU A 168 -16.38 -16.80 17.06
C GLU A 168 -17.37 -17.62 16.22
N GLU A 169 -17.32 -18.94 16.33
CA GLU A 169 -18.19 -19.87 15.59
C GLU A 169 -19.71 -19.62 15.81
N ASP A 170 -20.09 -19.00 16.93
CA ASP A 170 -21.48 -18.65 17.26
C ASP A 170 -21.91 -17.26 16.73
N GLY A 171 -21.02 -16.56 15.99
CA GLY A 171 -21.25 -15.22 15.46
C GLY A 171 -21.04 -14.09 16.47
N SER A 172 -20.57 -14.39 17.68
CA SER A 172 -20.16 -13.37 18.65
C SER A 172 -18.77 -12.82 18.30
N PHE A 173 -18.49 -11.61 18.79
CA PHE A 173 -17.18 -10.98 18.60
C PHE A 173 -16.47 -10.82 19.94
N TRP A 174 -15.26 -11.33 20.00
CA TRP A 174 -14.39 -11.11 21.15
C TRP A 174 -13.43 -9.96 20.85
N MET A 175 -13.68 -8.79 21.40
CA MET A 175 -12.75 -7.65 21.33
C MET A 175 -12.49 -7.13 22.73
N ASP A 176 -11.21 -6.98 23.09
CA ASP A 176 -10.84 -6.27 24.31
C ASP A 176 -11.16 -4.78 24.12
N LEU A 177 -12.12 -4.26 24.87
CA LEU A 177 -12.53 -2.86 24.82
C LEU A 177 -11.44 -1.88 25.29
N ASN A 178 -10.39 -2.38 25.95
CA ASN A 178 -9.22 -1.59 26.36
C ASN A 178 -8.04 -1.72 25.38
N ALA A 179 -8.17 -2.58 24.37
CA ALA A 179 -7.15 -2.72 23.34
C ALA A 179 -7.18 -1.53 22.35
N ASN A 180 -6.14 -1.42 21.56
CA ASN A 180 -6.08 -0.55 20.41
C ASN A 180 -7.18 -0.91 19.38
N TYR A 181 -7.28 -0.13 18.31
CA TYR A 181 -8.19 -0.45 17.21
C TYR A 181 -7.86 -1.86 16.63
N TYR A 182 -8.89 -2.68 16.42
CA TYR A 182 -8.76 -4.11 16.05
C TYR A 182 -8.01 -4.36 14.73
N GLY A 183 -7.84 -3.35 13.89
CA GLY A 183 -7.09 -3.42 12.64
C GLY A 183 -5.63 -2.96 12.75
N GLU A 184 -5.10 -2.75 13.94
CA GLU A 184 -3.68 -2.41 14.15
C GLU A 184 -2.86 -3.69 14.36
N PHE A 185 -1.93 -3.94 13.44
CA PHE A 185 -1.04 -5.10 13.42
C PHE A 185 0.42 -4.67 13.42
N LYS A 186 1.28 -5.60 13.78
CA LYS A 186 2.72 -5.51 13.51
C LYS A 186 3.13 -6.64 12.60
N PHE A 187 3.89 -6.27 11.57
CA PHE A 187 4.43 -7.23 10.64
C PHE A 187 5.95 -7.15 10.56
N LYS A 188 6.55 -8.26 10.18
CA LYS A 188 7.96 -8.33 9.84
C LYS A 188 8.11 -9.17 8.57
N MET A 189 8.79 -8.64 7.58
CA MET A 189 9.03 -9.35 6.33
C MET A 189 10.33 -10.12 6.38
N LYS A 190 10.31 -11.34 5.82
CA LYS A 190 11.47 -12.22 5.71
C LYS A 190 11.60 -12.73 4.28
N TYR A 191 12.83 -12.79 3.81
CA TYR A 191 13.17 -13.41 2.53
C TYR A 191 14.47 -14.20 2.69
N LYS A 192 14.41 -15.52 2.54
CA LYS A 192 15.56 -16.42 2.79
C LYS A 192 16.12 -16.20 4.20
N LYS A 193 17.38 -15.69 4.30
CA LYS A 193 18.05 -15.38 5.57
C LYS A 193 17.99 -13.88 5.94
N ILE A 194 17.28 -13.09 5.16
CA ILE A 194 17.17 -11.65 5.38
C ILE A 194 15.86 -11.38 6.11
N GLU A 195 15.96 -10.72 7.25
CA GLU A 195 14.82 -10.32 8.07
C GLU A 195 14.80 -8.80 8.16
N GLY A 196 13.64 -8.20 7.87
CA GLY A 196 13.37 -6.78 8.07
C GLY A 196 13.07 -6.46 9.54
N PRO A 197 12.95 -5.19 9.89
CA PRO A 197 12.44 -4.78 11.20
C PRO A 197 10.93 -5.07 11.31
N TRP A 198 10.42 -5.11 12.54
CA TRP A 198 8.99 -5.00 12.81
C TRP A 198 8.49 -3.61 12.44
N PHE A 199 7.29 -3.52 11.85
CA PHE A 199 6.62 -2.27 11.51
C PHE A 199 5.14 -2.36 11.79
N ASP A 200 4.54 -1.23 12.15
CA ASP A 200 3.10 -1.13 12.37
C ASP A 200 2.37 -1.03 11.02
N TRP A 201 1.19 -1.66 10.93
CA TRP A 201 0.34 -1.66 9.75
C TRP A 201 -1.13 -1.58 10.13
N LEU A 202 -1.88 -0.74 9.44
CA LEU A 202 -3.29 -0.49 9.73
C LEU A 202 -4.19 -1.12 8.66
N TYR A 203 -5.06 -2.02 9.06
CA TYR A 203 -6.27 -2.35 8.32
C TYR A 203 -7.41 -1.50 8.87
N VAL A 204 -8.06 -0.70 8.03
CA VAL A 204 -9.10 0.24 8.48
C VAL A 204 -10.43 -0.05 7.80
N ASP A 205 -11.51 -0.14 8.59
CA ASP A 205 -12.86 -0.22 8.05
C ASP A 205 -13.24 1.07 7.29
N TYR A 206 -14.14 0.94 6.31
CA TYR A 206 -14.50 2.07 5.46
C TYR A 206 -15.12 3.24 6.23
N ASP A 207 -15.90 2.99 7.28
CA ASP A 207 -16.57 4.06 8.04
C ASP A 207 -15.57 4.95 8.77
N LYS A 208 -14.52 4.34 9.35
CA LYS A 208 -13.43 5.11 9.98
C LYS A 208 -12.60 5.85 8.95
N LEU A 209 -12.27 5.22 7.82
CA LEU A 209 -11.57 5.89 6.72
C LEU A 209 -12.40 7.07 6.21
N HIS A 210 -13.70 6.88 5.96
CA HIS A 210 -14.60 7.94 5.52
C HIS A 210 -14.63 9.13 6.49
N LYS A 211 -14.80 8.86 7.79
CA LYS A 211 -14.83 9.91 8.83
C LYS A 211 -13.52 10.70 8.87
N ALA A 212 -12.37 10.02 8.84
CA ALA A 212 -11.07 10.65 8.82
C ALA A 212 -10.86 11.48 7.53
N ALA A 213 -11.27 10.93 6.37
CA ALA A 213 -11.15 11.59 5.08
C ALA A 213 -11.96 12.91 5.03
N VAL A 214 -13.22 12.88 5.46
CA VAL A 214 -14.09 14.07 5.53
C VAL A 214 -13.47 15.13 6.45
N LYS A 215 -12.96 14.75 7.60
CA LYS A 215 -12.28 15.66 8.54
C LYS A 215 -11.03 16.30 7.94
N CYS A 216 -10.33 15.58 7.05
CA CYS A 216 -9.15 16.05 6.34
C CYS A 216 -9.46 16.80 5.02
N GLY A 217 -10.74 17.12 4.74
CA GLY A 217 -11.15 17.89 3.56
C GLY A 217 -11.34 17.08 2.28
N PHE A 218 -11.52 15.75 2.40
CA PHE A 218 -11.82 14.90 1.26
C PHE A 218 -13.31 14.56 1.17
N LYS A 219 -13.81 14.45 -0.06
CA LYS A 219 -15.02 13.71 -0.36
C LYS A 219 -14.64 12.24 -0.57
N SER A 220 -15.25 11.32 0.17
CA SER A 220 -14.93 9.89 0.13
C SER A 220 -16.06 9.11 -0.55
N ASN A 221 -15.69 8.24 -1.49
CA ASN A 221 -16.58 7.31 -2.17
C ASN A 221 -16.01 5.88 -2.05
N LYS A 222 -16.85 4.93 -1.64
CA LYS A 222 -16.53 3.49 -1.76
C LYS A 222 -16.82 3.10 -3.22
N ILE A 223 -15.80 2.71 -3.96
CA ILE A 223 -15.89 2.40 -5.39
C ILE A 223 -16.26 0.94 -5.63
N GLU A 224 -15.67 0.06 -4.81
CA GLU A 224 -15.87 -1.39 -4.90
C GLU A 224 -15.75 -1.98 -3.51
N GLU A 225 -16.43 -3.10 -3.30
CA GLU A 225 -16.32 -3.90 -2.09
C GLU A 225 -16.46 -5.38 -2.48
N GLN A 226 -15.54 -6.20 -2.01
CA GLN A 226 -15.58 -7.62 -2.18
C GLN A 226 -15.24 -8.28 -0.84
N GLU A 227 -16.20 -9.01 -0.26
CA GLU A 227 -16.10 -9.58 1.08
C GLU A 227 -15.76 -8.50 2.12
N HIS A 228 -14.55 -8.54 2.67
CA HIS A 228 -14.08 -7.60 3.68
C HIS A 228 -13.13 -6.53 3.11
N HIS A 229 -12.81 -6.60 1.83
CA HIS A 229 -11.88 -5.71 1.15
C HIS A 229 -12.63 -4.66 0.35
N TYR A 230 -12.18 -3.41 0.37
CA TYR A 230 -12.81 -2.32 -0.37
C TYR A 230 -11.78 -1.41 -1.04
N LEU A 231 -12.19 -0.80 -2.16
CA LEU A 231 -11.49 0.30 -2.83
C LEU A 231 -12.20 1.62 -2.51
N ALA A 232 -11.45 2.58 -2.03
CA ALA A 232 -11.91 3.95 -1.77
C ALA A 232 -11.27 4.95 -2.73
N GLN A 233 -12.07 5.92 -3.15
CA GLN A 233 -11.64 7.15 -3.83
C GLN A 233 -11.87 8.33 -2.90
N LEU A 234 -10.82 9.04 -2.54
CA LEU A 234 -10.86 10.24 -1.71
C LEU A 234 -10.49 11.44 -2.59
N ILE A 235 -11.44 12.34 -2.84
CA ILE A 235 -11.25 13.52 -3.72
C ILE A 235 -11.04 14.74 -2.84
N LEU A 236 -9.92 15.44 -3.00
CA LEU A 236 -9.61 16.66 -2.28
C LEU A 236 -10.54 17.79 -2.74
N ALA A 237 -11.23 18.42 -1.79
CA ALA A 237 -12.17 19.51 -2.05
C ALA A 237 -11.48 20.80 -2.51
#